data_7a6d2b6407e8df93086f52a59819eec1
#
_entry.id   7a6d2b6407e8df93086f52a59819eec1
#
_cell.length_a   1.000
_cell.length_b   1.000
_cell.length_c   1.000
_cell.angle_alpha   90.00
_cell.angle_beta   90.00
_cell.angle_gamma   90.00
#
_symmetry.space_group_name_H-M   'P 1'
#
loop_
_entity.id
_entity.type
_entity.pdbx_description
1 polymer ?
#
loop_
_entity_poly.entity_id
_entity_poly.type
_entity_poly.pdbx_seq_one_letter_code
_entity_poly.pdbx_strand_id
1 'polypeptide(L)'
;SSYQISNEINQPFDILQYIGANAPCDNPILLYSQESQYGNIEVAPPVTQNINNLHVSEITNHGPSISLPNSFDLGGNSGFTFPANLGRTLYWVGNSGSWFNDTCWSLSSGGLGGNCIPTAFDTVIFNQNSFSAPNQEVQHQGKTMMAHTQIWGNVQPNSRFAPNGKIWNFGDLLMDNTTSTNFQNSFYK
;
A
#
# COMPACT_ATOMS: atom_id res chain seq x y z
N SER A 1 -1.28 7.92 10.50
CA SER A 1 -2.35 8.63 11.24
C SER A 1 -3.68 8.17 10.71
N SER A 2 -4.63 7.85 11.57
CA SER A 2 -5.99 7.51 11.19
C SER A 2 -6.93 8.62 11.63
N TYR A 3 -7.85 8.99 10.75
CA TYR A 3 -8.94 9.90 11.06
C TYR A 3 -10.23 9.11 11.06
N GLN A 4 -10.93 9.16 12.18
CA GLN A 4 -12.24 8.56 12.32
C GLN A 4 -13.29 9.67 12.18
N ILE A 5 -14.27 9.42 11.33
CA ILE A 5 -15.48 10.23 11.26
C ILE A 5 -16.57 9.45 11.96
N SER A 6 -17.05 9.94 13.10
CA SER A 6 -18.23 9.40 13.79
C SER A 6 -19.42 10.31 13.53
N ASN A 7 -20.52 9.76 13.01
CA ASN A 7 -21.77 10.47 12.80
C ASN A 7 -22.74 10.16 13.93
N GLU A 8 -23.37 11.21 14.47
CA GLU A 8 -24.67 11.03 15.09
C GLU A 8 -25.70 10.78 13.97
N ILE A 9 -26.53 9.77 14.14
CA ILE A 9 -27.49 9.29 13.15
C ILE A 9 -28.27 10.47 12.53
N ASN A 10 -28.18 10.62 11.20
CA ASN A 10 -28.90 11.57 10.35
C ASN A 10 -28.47 13.03 10.33
N GLN A 11 -27.26 13.37 10.71
CA GLN A 11 -26.73 14.71 10.43
C GLN A 11 -25.66 14.63 9.32
N PRO A 12 -25.79 15.38 8.21
CA PRO A 12 -24.69 15.53 7.27
C PRO A 12 -23.56 16.29 7.96
N PHE A 13 -22.33 15.84 7.75
CA PHE A 13 -21.14 16.55 8.25
C PHE A 13 -20.99 17.93 7.60
N ASP A 14 -20.28 18.77 8.32
CA ASP A 14 -19.95 20.10 7.86
C ASP A 14 -19.32 20.10 6.47
N ILE A 15 -19.68 21.11 5.71
CA ILE A 15 -19.15 21.38 4.38
C ILE A 15 -17.64 21.59 4.49
N LEU A 16 -16.86 20.64 4.00
CA LEU A 16 -15.42 20.75 3.95
C LEU A 16 -15.04 21.58 2.72
N GLN A 17 -14.50 22.77 2.93
CA GLN A 17 -13.97 23.61 1.83
C GLN A 17 -12.56 23.19 1.40
N TYR A 18 -11.88 22.36 2.19
CA TYR A 18 -10.54 21.87 1.91
C TYR A 18 -10.35 20.47 2.47
N ILE A 19 -9.90 19.57 1.63
CA ILE A 19 -9.35 18.27 2.07
C ILE A 19 -7.87 18.25 1.74
N GLY A 20 -7.02 18.25 2.78
CA GLY A 20 -5.59 18.00 2.68
C GLY A 20 -5.26 16.69 3.37
N ALA A 21 -5.04 15.64 2.60
CA ALA A 21 -4.64 14.34 3.10
C ALA A 21 -3.41 13.86 2.34
N ASN A 22 -2.27 14.46 2.66
CA ASN A 22 -0.98 14.10 2.07
C ASN A 22 -0.16 13.35 3.11
N ALA A 23 -0.19 12.04 3.03
CA ALA A 23 0.55 11.18 3.93
C ALA A 23 1.83 10.65 3.28
N PRO A 24 2.90 10.45 4.07
CA PRO A 24 4.06 9.72 3.58
C PRO A 24 3.67 8.27 3.25
N CYS A 25 4.42 7.65 2.36
CA CYS A 25 4.10 6.35 1.79
C CYS A 25 4.09 5.19 2.79
N ASP A 26 4.85 5.33 3.87
CA ASP A 26 4.96 4.34 4.94
C ASP A 26 3.88 4.48 6.03
N ASN A 27 3.08 5.54 5.94
CA ASN A 27 2.04 5.83 6.93
C ASN A 27 0.80 6.46 6.28
N PRO A 28 -0.01 5.67 5.54
CA PRO A 28 -1.21 6.15 4.88
C PRO A 28 -2.21 6.73 5.88
N ILE A 29 -3.01 7.66 5.42
CA ILE A 29 -4.17 8.13 6.17
C ILE A 29 -5.32 7.16 5.91
N LEU A 30 -5.91 6.65 6.98
CA LEU A 30 -7.12 5.84 6.91
C LEU A 30 -8.33 6.70 7.27
N LEU A 31 -9.24 6.82 6.32
CA LEU A 31 -10.55 7.45 6.48
C LEU A 31 -11.62 6.36 6.45
N TYR A 32 -12.31 6.14 7.57
CA TYR A 32 -13.27 5.05 7.67
C TYR A 32 -14.44 5.41 8.60
N SER A 33 -15.56 4.75 8.36
CA SER A 33 -16.68 4.74 9.30
C SER A 33 -16.53 3.62 10.31
N GLN A 34 -16.77 3.89 11.58
CA GLN A 34 -16.60 2.91 12.66
C GLN A 34 -17.85 2.09 12.93
N GLU A 35 -18.99 2.54 12.46
CA GLU A 35 -20.27 1.87 12.69
C GLU A 35 -20.74 1.16 11.41
N SER A 36 -21.67 0.22 11.55
CA SER A 36 -22.30 -0.48 10.43
C SER A 36 -23.13 0.43 9.49
N GLN A 37 -22.94 1.72 9.58
CA GLN A 37 -23.54 2.77 8.73
C GLN A 37 -22.43 3.57 8.07
N TYR A 38 -22.68 3.95 6.81
CA TYR A 38 -21.73 4.75 6.02
C TYR A 38 -21.48 6.11 6.68
N GLY A 39 -20.22 6.48 6.80
CA GLY A 39 -19.85 7.84 7.16
C GLY A 39 -20.22 8.81 6.02
N ASN A 40 -20.81 9.94 6.35
CA ASN A 40 -21.23 10.94 5.37
C ASN A 40 -20.34 12.16 5.43
N ILE A 41 -19.84 12.61 4.29
CA ILE A 41 -19.12 13.86 4.14
C ILE A 41 -19.73 14.66 2.99
N GLU A 42 -19.58 15.96 3.02
CA GLU A 42 -19.86 16.82 1.88
C GLU A 42 -18.67 17.73 1.65
N VAL A 43 -18.13 17.71 0.44
CA VAL A 43 -17.02 18.57 0.04
C VAL A 43 -17.54 19.59 -0.95
N ALA A 44 -17.60 20.87 -0.54
CA ALA A 44 -18.12 21.96 -1.36
C ALA A 44 -17.09 22.44 -2.40
N PRO A 45 -17.52 22.80 -3.61
CA PRO A 45 -16.64 23.46 -4.59
C PRO A 45 -16.42 24.95 -4.22
N PRO A 46 -15.31 25.58 -4.63
CA PRO A 46 -14.14 24.98 -5.29
C PRO A 46 -13.19 24.33 -4.27
N VAL A 47 -12.81 23.10 -4.50
CA VAL A 47 -11.91 22.38 -3.61
C VAL A 47 -10.53 22.29 -4.24
N THR A 48 -9.54 22.90 -3.61
CA THR A 48 -8.15 22.57 -3.89
C THR A 48 -7.82 21.26 -3.16
N GLN A 49 -7.59 20.22 -3.91
CA GLN A 49 -7.31 18.90 -3.36
C GLN A 49 -5.79 18.66 -3.39
N ASN A 50 -5.22 18.39 -2.24
CA ASN A 50 -3.88 17.82 -2.13
C ASN A 50 -4.02 16.51 -1.34
N ILE A 51 -4.50 15.47 -2.06
CA ILE A 51 -4.78 14.18 -1.46
C ILE A 51 -3.82 13.17 -2.07
N ASN A 52 -3.09 12.49 -1.23
CA ASN A 52 -2.19 11.42 -1.62
C ASN A 52 -2.13 10.38 -0.51
N ASN A 53 -2.15 9.12 -0.89
CA ASN A 53 -2.04 7.98 0.01
C ASN A 53 -3.16 7.93 1.07
N LEU A 54 -4.40 8.16 0.63
CA LEU A 54 -5.61 8.05 1.44
C LEU A 54 -6.29 6.71 1.18
N HIS A 55 -6.53 5.95 2.25
CA HIS A 55 -7.30 4.71 2.21
C HIS A 55 -8.71 4.99 2.74
N VAL A 56 -9.74 4.71 1.94
CA VAL A 56 -11.13 5.07 2.28
C VAL A 56 -11.99 3.82 2.38
N SER A 57 -12.79 3.73 3.45
CA SER A 57 -13.73 2.64 3.69
C SER A 57 -15.03 3.15 4.25
N GLU A 58 -16.16 2.71 3.68
CA GLU A 58 -17.51 2.97 4.19
C GLU A 58 -17.87 4.46 4.27
N ILE A 59 -17.40 5.29 3.32
CA ILE A 59 -17.64 6.73 3.28
C ILE A 59 -18.46 7.11 2.05
N THR A 60 -19.50 7.93 2.26
CA THR A 60 -20.27 8.57 1.20
C THR A 60 -19.96 10.07 1.15
N ASN A 61 -19.48 10.56 0.02
CA ASN A 61 -19.38 11.98 -0.27
C ASN A 61 -20.63 12.44 -1.04
N HIS A 62 -21.39 13.35 -0.45
CA HIS A 62 -22.61 13.94 -1.03
C HIS A 62 -22.34 15.17 -1.91
N GLY A 63 -21.12 15.69 -1.86
CA GLY A 63 -20.67 16.78 -2.74
C GLY A 63 -20.25 16.31 -4.13
N PRO A 64 -19.60 17.19 -4.91
CA PRO A 64 -19.00 16.81 -6.18
C PRO A 64 -18.02 15.65 -6.01
N SER A 65 -17.96 14.76 -7.02
CA SER A 65 -17.05 13.62 -6.98
C SER A 65 -15.59 14.06 -6.82
N ILE A 66 -14.89 13.40 -5.91
CA ILE A 66 -13.49 13.69 -5.57
C ILE A 66 -12.60 12.62 -6.21
N SER A 67 -11.59 13.07 -6.95
CA SER A 67 -10.56 12.18 -7.48
C SER A 67 -9.47 11.96 -6.44
N LEU A 68 -9.19 10.70 -6.13
CA LEU A 68 -8.23 10.25 -5.12
C LEU A 68 -7.05 9.50 -5.79
N PRO A 69 -6.09 10.21 -6.40
CA PRO A 69 -4.91 9.56 -6.99
C PRO A 69 -4.06 8.92 -5.89
N ASN A 70 -3.38 7.83 -6.21
CA ASN A 70 -2.50 7.07 -5.30
C ASN A 70 -3.18 6.67 -3.97
N SER A 71 -4.50 6.49 -4.01
CA SER A 71 -5.31 6.17 -2.85
C SER A 71 -6.04 4.85 -3.05
N PHE A 72 -6.54 4.27 -1.96
CA PHE A 72 -7.17 2.95 -2.00
C PHE A 72 -8.64 3.01 -1.65
N ASP A 73 -9.45 2.36 -2.48
CA ASP A 73 -10.82 2.00 -2.17
C ASP A 73 -10.83 0.70 -1.36
N LEU A 74 -11.12 0.80 -0.08
CA LEU A 74 -11.26 -0.36 0.82
C LEU A 74 -12.69 -0.92 0.81
N GLY A 75 -13.57 -0.34 -0.01
CA GLY A 75 -14.95 -0.77 -0.20
C GLY A 75 -15.98 0.09 0.52
N GLY A 76 -17.24 -0.01 0.06
CA GLY A 76 -18.38 0.70 0.66
C GLY A 76 -18.36 2.21 0.44
N ASN A 77 -17.62 2.73 -0.54
CA ASN A 77 -17.48 4.16 -0.77
C ASN A 77 -18.36 4.64 -1.92
N SER A 78 -18.84 5.89 -1.84
CA SER A 78 -19.49 6.58 -2.96
C SER A 78 -19.11 8.05 -3.03
N GLY A 79 -19.24 8.68 -4.23
CA GLY A 79 -18.84 10.06 -4.45
C GLY A 79 -17.32 10.28 -4.56
N PHE A 80 -16.56 9.23 -4.76
CA PHE A 80 -15.13 9.26 -5.02
C PHE A 80 -14.81 8.57 -6.36
N THR A 81 -13.73 9.01 -6.98
CA THR A 81 -13.11 8.30 -8.10
C THR A 81 -11.68 7.93 -7.72
N PHE A 82 -11.34 6.68 -7.89
CA PHE A 82 -9.99 6.16 -7.69
C PHE A 82 -9.39 5.92 -9.08
N PRO A 83 -8.60 6.87 -9.63
CA PRO A 83 -7.96 6.68 -10.93
C PRO A 83 -7.16 5.39 -10.94
N ALA A 84 -7.19 4.69 -12.06
CA ALA A 84 -6.45 3.44 -12.20
C ALA A 84 -4.98 3.68 -11.81
N ASN A 85 -4.57 3.08 -10.72
CA ASN A 85 -3.17 3.04 -10.33
C ASN A 85 -2.52 1.93 -11.17
N LEU A 86 -1.68 2.31 -12.11
CA LEU A 86 -0.99 1.35 -12.97
C LEU A 86 0.04 0.52 -12.21
N GLY A 87 0.27 0.85 -10.94
CA GLY A 87 1.31 0.26 -10.14
C GLY A 87 2.70 0.70 -10.59
N ARG A 88 3.66 0.57 -9.70
CA ARG A 88 5.07 0.81 -9.97
C ARG A 88 5.79 -0.53 -10.05
N THR A 89 6.94 -0.55 -10.69
CA THR A 89 7.90 -1.64 -10.53
C THR A 89 8.93 -1.21 -9.50
N LEU A 90 9.01 -1.94 -8.40
CA LEU A 90 9.90 -1.68 -7.30
C LEU A 90 10.88 -2.84 -7.12
N TYR A 91 12.13 -2.51 -6.91
CA TYR A 91 13.20 -3.46 -6.67
C TYR A 91 13.60 -3.42 -5.20
N TRP A 92 13.68 -4.60 -4.59
CA TRP A 92 14.25 -4.72 -3.27
C TRP A 92 15.76 -4.48 -3.31
N VAL A 93 16.25 -3.58 -2.47
CA VAL A 93 17.67 -3.25 -2.31
C VAL A 93 18.10 -3.25 -0.84
N GLY A 94 17.24 -3.75 0.02
CA GLY A 94 17.34 -3.64 1.47
C GLY A 94 18.16 -4.72 2.16
N ASN A 95 18.66 -5.73 1.44
CA ASN A 95 19.33 -6.88 2.07
C ASN A 95 18.42 -7.49 3.17
N SER A 96 18.91 -7.62 4.42
CA SER A 96 18.09 -7.97 5.58
C SER A 96 17.41 -6.74 6.18
N GLY A 97 16.54 -6.08 5.40
CA GLY A 97 15.85 -4.86 5.80
C GLY A 97 14.36 -5.04 6.07
N SER A 98 13.70 -3.97 6.47
CA SER A 98 12.26 -3.96 6.65
C SER A 98 11.52 -3.65 5.36
N TRP A 99 10.46 -4.42 5.04
CA TRP A 99 9.52 -4.11 3.96
C TRP A 99 8.97 -2.69 4.05
N PHE A 100 8.75 -2.21 5.28
CA PHE A 100 8.15 -0.91 5.59
C PHE A 100 9.17 0.23 5.70
N ASN A 101 10.40 0.01 5.25
CA ASN A 101 11.42 1.05 5.15
C ASN A 101 11.59 1.45 3.67
N ASP A 102 11.30 2.70 3.36
CA ASP A 102 11.42 3.28 2.02
C ASP A 102 12.84 3.16 1.43
N THR A 103 13.87 3.22 2.30
CA THR A 103 15.28 3.05 1.87
C THR A 103 15.58 1.66 1.30
N CYS A 104 14.69 0.68 1.52
CA CYS A 104 14.83 -0.68 0.98
C CYS A 104 14.25 -0.84 -0.42
N TRP A 105 13.60 0.19 -0.98
CA TRP A 105 12.91 0.12 -2.26
C TRP A 105 13.49 1.10 -3.29
N SER A 106 13.71 0.60 -4.49
CA SER A 106 14.25 1.37 -5.62
C SER A 106 13.39 1.21 -6.87
N LEU A 107 13.39 2.20 -7.76
CA LEU A 107 12.78 2.11 -9.09
C LEU A 107 13.68 1.41 -10.11
N SER A 108 14.88 1.01 -9.73
CA SER A 108 15.80 0.27 -10.58
C SER A 108 16.56 -0.79 -9.81
N SER A 109 16.93 -1.88 -10.49
CA SER A 109 17.69 -2.98 -9.90
C SER A 109 19.05 -2.52 -9.36
N GLY A 110 19.28 -2.69 -8.06
CA GLY A 110 20.51 -2.26 -7.39
C GLY A 110 20.66 -0.72 -7.32
N GLY A 111 19.60 0.03 -7.60
CA GLY A 111 19.59 1.47 -7.51
C GLY A 111 19.52 1.99 -6.07
N LEU A 112 19.50 3.32 -5.93
CA LEU A 112 19.36 3.95 -4.63
C LEU A 112 17.94 3.71 -4.07
N GLY A 113 17.85 3.33 -2.81
CA GLY A 113 16.60 3.30 -2.07
C GLY A 113 16.02 4.69 -1.82
N GLY A 114 14.90 4.75 -1.14
CA GLY A 114 14.19 6.00 -0.83
C GLY A 114 12.90 6.16 -1.64
N ASN A 115 12.36 5.05 -2.16
CA ASN A 115 11.07 5.05 -2.82
C ASN A 115 9.99 4.52 -1.88
N CYS A 116 8.77 4.98 -2.09
CA CYS A 116 7.62 4.53 -1.32
C CYS A 116 7.52 3.01 -1.27
N ILE A 117 7.16 2.47 -0.11
CA ILE A 117 6.89 1.05 0.07
C ILE A 117 5.83 0.55 -0.92
N PRO A 118 5.84 -0.74 -1.27
CA PRO A 118 4.87 -1.31 -2.19
C PRO A 118 3.43 -1.23 -1.69
N THR A 119 2.54 -1.07 -2.65
CA THR A 119 1.10 -1.11 -2.49
C THR A 119 0.50 -2.33 -3.18
N ALA A 120 -0.79 -2.55 -3.02
CA ALA A 120 -1.53 -3.63 -3.69
C ALA A 120 -1.53 -3.54 -5.24
N PHE A 121 -1.04 -2.46 -5.82
CA PHE A 121 -0.94 -2.27 -7.28
C PHE A 121 0.47 -2.50 -7.82
N ASP A 122 1.48 -2.47 -6.95
CA ASP A 122 2.88 -2.47 -7.37
C ASP A 122 3.39 -3.88 -7.67
N THR A 123 4.26 -3.97 -8.67
CA THR A 123 5.08 -5.16 -8.91
C THR A 123 6.38 -5.02 -8.12
N VAL A 124 6.71 -6.03 -7.33
CA VAL A 124 7.96 -6.09 -6.56
C VAL A 124 8.90 -7.13 -7.15
N ILE A 125 10.16 -6.77 -7.28
CA ILE A 125 11.18 -7.63 -7.88
C ILE A 125 12.32 -7.86 -6.88
N PHE A 126 12.59 -9.14 -6.64
CA PHE A 126 13.75 -9.63 -5.93
C PHE A 126 14.68 -10.30 -6.95
N ASN A 127 15.91 -9.82 -7.06
CA ASN A 127 16.88 -10.32 -8.05
C ASN A 127 18.30 -10.37 -7.48
N GLN A 128 19.29 -10.56 -8.33
CA GLN A 128 20.70 -10.68 -7.95
C GLN A 128 21.27 -9.47 -7.16
N ASN A 129 20.62 -8.31 -7.26
CA ASN A 129 21.03 -7.09 -6.56
C ASN A 129 20.23 -6.83 -5.27
N SER A 130 19.30 -7.71 -4.93
CA SER A 130 18.40 -7.54 -3.79
C SER A 130 19.03 -7.95 -2.46
N PHE A 131 19.94 -8.90 -2.50
CA PHE A 131 20.58 -9.48 -1.32
C PHE A 131 22.09 -9.59 -1.58
N SER A 132 22.90 -9.11 -0.66
CA SER A 132 24.37 -9.13 -0.78
C SER A 132 24.98 -10.45 -0.31
N ALA A 133 24.22 -11.26 0.43
CA ALA A 133 24.68 -12.54 0.99
C ALA A 133 23.53 -13.55 1.10
N PRO A 134 23.84 -14.85 1.19
CA PRO A 134 22.85 -15.88 1.50
C PRO A 134 22.16 -15.68 2.85
N ASN A 135 20.98 -16.27 3.02
CA ASN A 135 20.18 -16.29 4.26
C ASN A 135 19.71 -14.92 4.73
N GLN A 136 19.64 -13.93 3.87
CA GLN A 136 19.07 -12.64 4.20
C GLN A 136 17.54 -12.67 4.17
N GLU A 137 16.90 -11.83 4.99
CA GLU A 137 15.46 -11.86 5.21
C GLU A 137 14.83 -10.49 5.05
N VAL A 138 13.70 -10.45 4.34
CA VAL A 138 12.81 -9.28 4.33
C VAL A 138 11.96 -9.30 5.60
N GLN A 139 12.11 -8.29 6.45
CA GLN A 139 11.43 -8.19 7.74
C GLN A 139 10.05 -7.56 7.60
N HIS A 140 9.02 -8.13 8.22
CA HIS A 140 7.64 -7.64 8.18
C HIS A 140 7.22 -6.83 9.40
N GLN A 141 8.03 -6.81 10.46
CA GLN A 141 7.78 -6.05 11.69
C GLN A 141 6.37 -6.24 12.30
N GLY A 142 5.78 -7.43 12.17
CA GLY A 142 4.44 -7.74 12.66
C GLY A 142 3.29 -7.15 11.83
N LYS A 143 3.59 -6.48 10.72
CA LYS A 143 2.59 -5.90 9.81
C LYS A 143 2.36 -6.80 8.60
N THR A 144 1.24 -6.61 7.91
CA THR A 144 0.95 -7.30 6.65
C THR A 144 1.59 -6.56 5.48
N MET A 145 2.44 -7.23 4.74
CA MET A 145 3.03 -6.75 3.49
C MET A 145 2.00 -6.85 2.36
N MET A 146 2.12 -6.01 1.34
CA MET A 146 1.22 -6.01 0.17
C MET A 146 2.00 -5.82 -1.11
N ALA A 147 1.59 -6.53 -2.16
CA ALA A 147 2.02 -6.29 -3.54
C ALA A 147 0.95 -6.79 -4.51
N HIS A 148 0.91 -6.26 -5.73
CA HIS A 148 0.13 -6.87 -6.80
C HIS A 148 0.84 -8.14 -7.30
N THR A 149 2.03 -7.98 -7.83
CA THR A 149 2.83 -9.08 -8.38
C THR A 149 4.18 -9.13 -7.68
N GLN A 150 4.65 -10.34 -7.43
CA GLN A 150 5.99 -10.59 -6.91
C GLN A 150 6.78 -11.42 -7.91
N ILE A 151 8.01 -11.00 -8.18
CA ILE A 151 8.94 -11.69 -9.06
C ILE A 151 10.22 -11.99 -8.27
N TRP A 152 10.55 -13.28 -8.17
CA TRP A 152 11.76 -13.76 -7.54
C TRP A 152 12.61 -14.46 -8.59
N GLY A 153 13.80 -13.94 -8.86
CA GLY A 153 14.69 -14.50 -9.84
C GLY A 153 16.16 -14.21 -9.54
N ASN A 154 16.99 -15.24 -9.61
CA ASN A 154 18.44 -15.13 -9.44
C ASN A 154 18.87 -14.43 -8.13
N VAL A 155 18.16 -14.70 -7.04
CA VAL A 155 18.49 -14.16 -5.71
C VAL A 155 19.57 -14.99 -5.02
N GLN A 156 20.21 -14.44 -4.00
CA GLN A 156 21.14 -15.19 -3.16
C GLN A 156 20.45 -16.39 -2.49
N PRO A 157 21.16 -17.51 -2.32
CA PRO A 157 20.59 -18.73 -1.73
C PRO A 157 19.94 -18.49 -0.36
N ASN A 158 18.77 -19.11 -0.14
CA ASN A 158 17.99 -19.04 1.10
C ASN A 158 17.53 -17.63 1.49
N SER A 159 17.53 -16.67 0.56
CA SER A 159 16.90 -15.38 0.79
C SER A 159 15.39 -15.58 0.88
N ARG A 160 14.74 -14.93 1.85
CA ARG A 160 13.33 -15.22 2.18
C ARG A 160 12.65 -14.04 2.87
N PHE A 161 11.34 -14.16 3.07
CA PHE A 161 10.65 -13.38 4.07
C PHE A 161 10.92 -13.92 5.47
N ALA A 162 10.98 -13.03 6.46
CA ALA A 162 11.08 -13.43 7.86
C ALA A 162 9.89 -14.35 8.25
N PRO A 163 10.09 -15.34 9.12
CA PRO A 163 9.04 -16.26 9.54
C PRO A 163 7.82 -15.53 10.14
N ASN A 164 6.63 -16.12 9.95
CA ASN A 164 5.32 -15.61 10.43
C ASN A 164 4.88 -14.28 9.82
N GLY A 165 5.53 -13.80 8.78
CA GLY A 165 5.06 -12.67 8.00
C GLY A 165 3.80 -13.02 7.23
N LYS A 166 2.93 -12.02 7.05
CA LYS A 166 1.77 -12.12 6.17
C LYS A 166 2.01 -11.25 4.96
N ILE A 167 1.72 -11.78 3.78
CA ILE A 167 1.77 -11.01 2.55
C ILE A 167 0.48 -11.23 1.76
N TRP A 168 -0.15 -10.14 1.38
CA TRP A 168 -1.24 -10.15 0.42
C TRP A 168 -0.68 -9.91 -0.97
N ASN A 169 -0.87 -10.90 -1.82
CA ASN A 169 -0.50 -10.83 -3.23
C ASN A 169 -1.78 -10.83 -4.06
N PHE A 170 -2.05 -9.72 -4.73
CA PHE A 170 -3.30 -9.52 -5.46
C PHE A 170 -3.25 -10.03 -6.91
N GLY A 171 -2.05 -10.27 -7.45
CA GLY A 171 -1.80 -10.80 -8.78
C GLY A 171 -0.90 -12.05 -8.71
N ASP A 172 0.16 -12.06 -9.50
CA ASP A 172 1.01 -13.22 -9.71
C ASP A 172 2.17 -13.31 -8.71
N LEU A 173 2.54 -14.54 -8.36
CA LEU A 173 3.82 -14.87 -7.76
C LEU A 173 4.66 -15.65 -8.78
N LEU A 174 5.68 -15.02 -9.32
CA LEU A 174 6.57 -15.59 -10.32
C LEU A 174 7.92 -15.93 -9.67
N MET A 175 8.35 -17.15 -9.81
CA MET A 175 9.64 -17.62 -9.31
C MET A 175 10.37 -18.33 -10.43
N ASP A 176 11.64 -18.02 -10.64
CA ASP A 176 12.44 -18.81 -11.54
C ASP A 176 12.87 -20.14 -10.89
N ASN A 177 13.25 -21.10 -11.70
CA ASN A 177 13.67 -22.43 -11.25
C ASN A 177 15.07 -22.45 -10.61
N THR A 178 15.78 -21.33 -10.57
CA THR A 178 17.07 -21.16 -9.88
C THR A 178 16.89 -20.60 -8.47
N THR A 179 15.70 -20.10 -8.15
CA THR A 179 15.40 -19.49 -6.87
C THR A 179 15.20 -20.54 -5.79
N SER A 180 16.15 -20.65 -4.88
CA SER A 180 16.05 -21.49 -3.68
C SER A 180 15.59 -20.61 -2.51
N THR A 181 14.30 -20.39 -2.39
CA THR A 181 13.72 -19.63 -1.29
C THR A 181 12.87 -20.52 -0.40
N ASN A 182 13.01 -20.36 0.89
CA ASN A 182 12.15 -21.04 1.86
C ASN A 182 11.03 -20.12 2.30
N PHE A 183 9.87 -20.26 1.67
CA PHE A 183 8.68 -19.52 2.08
C PHE A 183 7.97 -20.25 3.22
N GLN A 184 8.21 -19.82 4.45
CA GLN A 184 7.47 -20.28 5.63
C GLN A 184 6.23 -19.41 5.90
N ASN A 185 5.77 -18.64 4.93
CA ASN A 185 4.73 -17.64 5.10
C ASN A 185 3.43 -18.08 4.45
N SER A 186 2.32 -17.68 5.06
CA SER A 186 1.00 -17.86 4.49
C SER A 186 0.73 -16.78 3.45
N PHE A 187 0.49 -17.18 2.21
CA PHE A 187 0.00 -16.29 1.17
C PHE A 187 -1.54 -16.25 1.24
N TYR A 188 -2.09 -15.05 1.19
CA TYR A 188 -3.53 -14.84 1.04
C TYR A 188 -3.79 -14.23 -0.33
N LYS A 189 -4.73 -14.82 -1.04
CA LYS A 189 -5.21 -14.36 -2.34
C LYS A 189 -6.60 -13.77 -2.19
#